data_078a115b154a9effaf4803373d56ac65
#
_entry.id   078a115b154a9effaf4803373d56ac65
#
_cell.length_a   1.000
_cell.length_b   1.000
_cell.length_c   1.000
_cell.angle_alpha   90.00
_cell.angle_beta   90.00
_cell.angle_gamma   90.00
#
_symmetry.space_group_name_H-M   'P 1'
#
loop_
_entity.id
_entity.type
_entity.pdbx_description
1 polymer ?
#
loop_
_entity_poly.entity_id
_entity_poly.type
_entity_poly.pdbx_seq_one_letter_code
_entity_poly.pdbx_strand_id
1 'polypeptide(L)'
;MKGVTVKIGVIEGSIRKGRNAAPVARWVLEKAPKREDVEFVLLDLASFNLPLYDAPIPPAMANRQYESEAVNAWSRAIDECDAFIFVSPEYNFGVPGVLKNAVDWLAPEWMNKSAAFVSYGSDGGIRSVEHWRTILANFNMHVVRTNVALSLFTDIVEGAVVAHERKAEQLQVLVEQLVASAVRRKA
;
A
#
# COMPACT_ATOMS: atom_id res chain seq x y z
N MET A 1 16.26 -25.87 3.23
CA MET A 1 14.85 -25.48 3.40
C MET A 1 14.59 -24.34 2.44
N LYS A 2 13.64 -24.46 1.50
CA LYS A 2 13.22 -23.30 0.70
C LYS A 2 12.64 -22.27 1.68
N GLY A 3 13.24 -21.09 1.74
CA GLY A 3 12.76 -20.01 2.60
C GLY A 3 11.32 -19.66 2.25
N VAL A 4 10.56 -19.19 3.25
CA VAL A 4 9.19 -18.70 3.05
C VAL A 4 9.26 -17.47 2.18
N THR A 5 8.70 -17.53 0.96
CA THR A 5 8.59 -16.35 0.09
C THR A 5 7.50 -15.44 0.63
N VAL A 6 7.82 -14.14 0.78
CA VAL A 6 6.88 -13.11 1.18
C VAL A 6 6.40 -12.35 -0.06
N LYS A 7 5.10 -12.36 -0.32
CA LYS A 7 4.49 -11.59 -1.41
C LYS A 7 4.04 -10.21 -0.91
N ILE A 8 4.61 -9.16 -1.47
CA ILE A 8 4.36 -7.77 -1.08
C ILE A 8 3.60 -7.06 -2.19
N GLY A 9 2.37 -6.63 -1.90
CA GLY A 9 1.58 -5.78 -2.78
C GLY A 9 2.02 -4.32 -2.67
N VAL A 10 2.46 -3.72 -3.78
CA VAL A 10 2.72 -2.28 -3.88
C VAL A 10 1.46 -1.62 -4.42
N ILE A 11 0.69 -0.97 -3.53
CA ILE A 11 -0.61 -0.38 -3.89
C ILE A 11 -0.39 1.04 -4.40
N GLU A 12 -0.72 1.28 -5.65
CA GLU A 12 -0.74 2.60 -6.26
C GLU A 12 -2.03 3.34 -5.86
N GLY A 13 -1.98 4.08 -4.75
CA GLY A 13 -3.12 4.59 -4.00
C GLY A 13 -3.81 5.85 -4.56
N SER A 14 -3.69 6.14 -5.87
CA SER A 14 -4.37 7.28 -6.51
C SER A 14 -4.85 6.93 -7.91
N ILE A 15 -6.06 7.34 -8.25
CA ILE A 15 -6.63 7.19 -9.60
C ILE A 15 -6.70 8.52 -10.36
N ARG A 16 -6.16 9.62 -9.79
CA ARG A 16 -6.21 10.95 -10.40
C ARG A 16 -5.44 10.97 -11.73
N LYS A 17 -5.99 11.59 -12.76
CA LYS A 17 -5.28 11.82 -14.02
C LYS A 17 -4.00 12.63 -13.75
N GLY A 18 -2.85 12.19 -14.28
CA GLY A 18 -1.55 12.80 -14.00
C GLY A 18 -1.05 12.59 -12.56
N ARG A 19 -1.49 11.49 -11.90
CA ARG A 19 -1.07 11.14 -10.54
C ARG A 19 0.43 10.83 -10.44
N ASN A 20 1.03 11.26 -9.36
CA ASN A 20 2.41 10.91 -9.02
C ASN A 20 2.53 9.50 -8.38
N ALA A 21 1.40 8.82 -8.11
CA ALA A 21 1.43 7.47 -7.55
C ALA A 21 2.15 6.47 -8.45
N ALA A 22 1.92 6.54 -9.78
CA ALA A 22 2.56 5.64 -10.75
C ALA A 22 4.09 5.77 -10.79
N PRO A 23 4.71 6.95 -10.96
CA PRO A 23 6.15 7.09 -10.89
C PRO A 23 6.72 6.72 -9.51
N VAL A 24 6.01 7.02 -8.41
CA VAL A 24 6.46 6.62 -7.06
C VAL A 24 6.41 5.10 -6.89
N ALA A 25 5.36 4.42 -7.32
CA ALA A 25 5.26 2.96 -7.26
C ALA A 25 6.37 2.29 -8.10
N ARG A 26 6.64 2.81 -9.29
CA ARG A 26 7.78 2.35 -10.12
C ARG A 26 9.11 2.51 -9.39
N TRP A 27 9.37 3.69 -8.82
CA TRP A 27 10.57 3.95 -8.05
C TRP A 27 10.72 2.97 -6.87
N VAL A 28 9.62 2.65 -6.17
CA VAL A 28 9.62 1.62 -5.11
C VAL A 28 10.08 0.28 -5.67
N LEU A 29 9.51 -0.18 -6.79
CA LEU A 29 9.86 -1.46 -7.40
C LEU A 29 11.31 -1.50 -7.92
N GLU A 30 11.82 -0.38 -8.43
CA GLU A 30 13.19 -0.26 -8.94
C GLU A 30 14.24 -0.22 -7.81
N LYS A 31 13.94 0.46 -6.70
CA LYS A 31 14.86 0.71 -5.58
C LYS A 31 14.72 -0.29 -4.43
N ALA A 32 13.64 -1.06 -4.39
CA ALA A 32 13.49 -2.11 -3.39
C ALA A 32 14.63 -3.13 -3.49
N PRO A 33 15.11 -3.67 -2.36
CA PRO A 33 16.19 -4.65 -2.37
C PRO A 33 15.80 -5.91 -3.14
N LYS A 34 16.67 -6.36 -4.04
CA LYS A 34 16.46 -7.63 -4.74
C LYS A 34 16.72 -8.79 -3.77
N ARG A 35 15.72 -9.59 -3.52
CA ARG A 35 15.76 -10.73 -2.59
C ARG A 35 15.08 -11.93 -3.23
N GLU A 36 15.64 -13.12 -3.05
CA GLU A 36 15.06 -14.37 -3.55
C GLU A 36 13.83 -14.82 -2.73
N ASP A 37 13.69 -14.33 -1.50
CA ASP A 37 12.60 -14.64 -0.57
C ASP A 37 11.47 -13.59 -0.59
N VAL A 38 11.47 -12.64 -1.55
CA VAL A 38 10.46 -11.59 -1.68
C VAL A 38 9.98 -11.46 -3.13
N GLU A 39 8.67 -11.48 -3.30
CA GLU A 39 7.99 -11.15 -4.55
C GLU A 39 7.24 -9.82 -4.39
N PHE A 40 7.49 -8.86 -5.30
CA PHE A 40 6.74 -7.61 -5.35
C PHE A 40 5.71 -7.65 -6.47
N VAL A 41 4.47 -7.27 -6.16
CA VAL A 41 3.36 -7.19 -7.12
C VAL A 41 2.80 -5.78 -7.13
N LEU A 42 2.75 -5.14 -8.30
CA LEU A 42 2.10 -3.83 -8.45
C LEU A 42 0.57 -3.99 -8.46
N LEU A 43 -0.10 -3.25 -7.60
CA LEU A 43 -1.55 -3.17 -7.51
C LEU A 43 -1.99 -1.73 -7.87
N ASP A 44 -2.18 -1.47 -9.17
CA ASP A 44 -2.69 -0.18 -9.64
C ASP A 44 -4.19 -0.08 -9.34
N LEU A 45 -4.55 0.73 -8.36
CA LEU A 45 -5.94 0.90 -7.94
C LEU A 45 -6.86 1.38 -9.08
N ALA A 46 -6.33 2.14 -10.04
CA ALA A 46 -7.12 2.59 -11.19
C ALA A 46 -7.58 1.44 -12.10
N SER A 47 -6.81 0.36 -12.17
CA SER A 47 -7.13 -0.79 -13.03
C SER A 47 -8.30 -1.63 -12.51
N PHE A 48 -8.58 -1.59 -11.20
CA PHE A 48 -9.69 -2.32 -10.58
C PHE A 48 -11.05 -1.66 -10.79
N ASN A 49 -11.08 -0.34 -11.05
CA ASN A 49 -12.30 0.42 -11.29
C ASN A 49 -13.38 0.16 -10.22
N LEU A 50 -12.99 0.21 -8.95
CA LEU A 50 -13.86 -0.07 -7.82
C LEU A 50 -15.03 0.94 -7.73
N PRO A 51 -16.27 0.48 -7.53
CA PRO A 51 -17.39 1.39 -7.23
C PRO A 51 -17.20 2.03 -5.85
N LEU A 52 -18.00 3.06 -5.57
CA LEU A 52 -18.11 3.56 -4.19
C LEU A 52 -18.71 2.47 -3.30
N TYR A 53 -18.22 2.38 -2.07
CA TYR A 53 -18.67 1.38 -1.11
C TYR A 53 -20.12 1.62 -0.70
N ASP A 54 -21.00 0.71 -1.10
CA ASP A 54 -22.43 0.74 -0.85
C ASP A 54 -23.00 -0.66 -0.55
N ALA A 55 -22.16 -1.63 -0.22
CA ALA A 55 -22.55 -3.01 -0.01
C ALA A 55 -23.57 -3.15 1.13
N PRO A 56 -24.68 -3.90 0.91
CA PRO A 56 -25.69 -4.13 1.93
C PRO A 56 -25.21 -5.03 3.08
N ILE A 57 -24.18 -5.87 2.80
CA ILE A 57 -23.57 -6.77 3.77
C ILE A 57 -22.18 -6.21 4.12
N PRO A 58 -21.89 -5.96 5.42
CA PRO A 58 -20.55 -5.53 5.82
C PRO A 58 -19.45 -6.51 5.36
N PRO A 59 -18.29 -6.04 4.89
CA PRO A 59 -17.22 -6.89 4.35
C PRO A 59 -16.76 -8.00 5.30
N ALA A 60 -16.80 -7.76 6.62
CA ALA A 60 -16.47 -8.76 7.63
C ALA A 60 -17.42 -9.97 7.62
N MET A 61 -18.61 -9.82 7.05
CA MET A 61 -19.65 -10.87 6.97
C MET A 61 -19.80 -11.41 5.54
N ALA A 62 -19.15 -10.82 4.56
CA ALA A 62 -19.29 -11.17 3.14
C ALA A 62 -18.56 -12.47 2.74
N ASN A 63 -17.78 -13.07 3.63
CA ASN A 63 -17.01 -14.30 3.37
C ASN A 63 -16.17 -14.25 2.07
N ARG A 64 -15.59 -13.09 1.75
CA ARG A 64 -14.83 -12.84 0.49
C ARG A 64 -15.69 -13.05 -0.78
N GLN A 65 -17.00 -12.85 -0.69
CA GLN A 65 -17.94 -12.96 -1.81
C GLN A 65 -18.66 -11.62 -1.94
N TYR A 66 -18.36 -10.89 -2.98
CA TYR A 66 -18.90 -9.57 -3.23
C TYR A 66 -19.75 -9.57 -4.51
N GLU A 67 -20.78 -8.74 -4.59
CA GLU A 67 -21.65 -8.66 -5.78
C GLU A 67 -20.92 -8.12 -7.00
N SER A 68 -19.95 -7.22 -6.79
CA SER A 68 -19.14 -6.61 -7.86
C SER A 68 -17.94 -7.48 -8.23
N GLU A 69 -17.78 -7.83 -9.52
CA GLU A 69 -16.60 -8.55 -9.99
C GLU A 69 -15.31 -7.72 -9.83
N ALA A 70 -15.39 -6.40 -9.93
CA ALA A 70 -14.27 -5.51 -9.65
C ALA A 70 -13.79 -5.65 -8.18
N VAL A 71 -14.73 -5.75 -7.25
CA VAL A 71 -14.41 -5.96 -5.82
C VAL A 71 -13.87 -7.38 -5.59
N ASN A 72 -14.44 -8.39 -6.24
CA ASN A 72 -13.91 -9.76 -6.15
C ASN A 72 -12.47 -9.86 -6.70
N ALA A 73 -12.17 -9.17 -7.79
CA ALA A 73 -10.80 -9.09 -8.34
C ALA A 73 -9.83 -8.41 -7.37
N TRP A 74 -10.28 -7.31 -6.73
CA TRP A 74 -9.52 -6.60 -5.69
C TRP A 74 -9.31 -7.50 -4.47
N SER A 75 -10.33 -8.17 -3.98
CA SER A 75 -10.28 -9.13 -2.87
C SER A 75 -9.21 -10.19 -3.11
N ARG A 76 -9.24 -10.86 -4.27
CA ARG A 76 -8.23 -11.88 -4.63
C ARG A 76 -6.81 -11.30 -4.64
N ALA A 77 -6.61 -10.13 -5.23
CA ALA A 77 -5.30 -9.50 -5.31
C ALA A 77 -4.73 -9.14 -3.92
N ILE A 78 -5.59 -8.70 -3.00
CA ILE A 78 -5.19 -8.41 -1.63
C ILE A 78 -4.99 -9.70 -0.82
N ASP A 79 -5.86 -10.68 -0.97
CA ASP A 79 -5.77 -11.93 -0.21
C ASP A 79 -4.48 -12.71 -0.50
N GLU A 80 -4.01 -12.67 -1.75
CA GLU A 80 -2.77 -13.30 -2.18
C GLU A 80 -1.49 -12.68 -1.59
N CYS A 81 -1.54 -11.44 -1.09
CA CYS A 81 -0.38 -10.76 -0.55
C CYS A 81 -0.24 -10.96 0.96
N ASP A 82 0.99 -11.08 1.44
CA ASP A 82 1.33 -11.22 2.85
C ASP A 82 1.52 -9.88 3.56
N ALA A 83 1.91 -8.88 2.80
CA ALA A 83 2.19 -7.54 3.27
C ALA A 83 2.00 -6.49 2.17
N PHE A 84 1.96 -5.21 2.55
CA PHE A 84 1.69 -4.14 1.60
C PHE A 84 2.61 -2.94 1.79
N ILE A 85 3.00 -2.32 0.67
CA ILE A 85 3.52 -0.97 0.62
C ILE A 85 2.44 -0.08 0.01
N PHE A 86 1.85 0.80 0.83
CA PHE A 86 0.89 1.79 0.37
C PHE A 86 1.63 2.99 -0.20
N VAL A 87 1.53 3.20 -1.51
CA VAL A 87 1.97 4.45 -2.16
C VAL A 87 0.83 5.45 -2.05
N SER A 88 0.86 6.27 -0.99
CA SER A 88 -0.25 7.12 -0.61
C SER A 88 0.06 8.61 -0.77
N PRO A 89 -0.71 9.37 -1.57
CA PRO A 89 -0.72 10.83 -1.46
C PRO A 89 -1.37 11.31 -0.15
N GLU A 90 -1.13 12.57 0.14
CA GLU A 90 -1.92 13.32 1.12
C GLU A 90 -2.84 14.29 0.34
N TYR A 91 -4.15 14.20 0.55
CA TYR A 91 -5.13 15.12 0.01
C TYR A 91 -5.85 15.83 1.14
N ASN A 92 -5.75 17.17 1.17
CA ASN A 92 -6.43 17.99 2.16
C ASN A 92 -6.20 17.49 3.61
N PHE A 93 -4.94 17.25 3.98
CA PHE A 93 -4.52 16.77 5.30
C PHE A 93 -4.95 15.33 5.64
N GLY A 94 -5.49 14.58 4.69
CA GLY A 94 -6.04 13.25 4.93
C GLY A 94 -5.63 12.19 3.93
N VAL A 95 -6.22 11.02 4.11
CA VAL A 95 -6.05 9.87 3.21
C VAL A 95 -6.78 10.10 1.90
N PRO A 96 -6.31 9.54 0.77
CA PRO A 96 -7.05 9.59 -0.49
C PRO A 96 -8.38 8.85 -0.37
N GLY A 97 -9.49 9.53 -0.71
CA GLY A 97 -10.83 8.93 -0.62
C GLY A 97 -10.96 7.64 -1.40
N VAL A 98 -10.38 7.55 -2.60
CA VAL A 98 -10.41 6.34 -3.43
C VAL A 98 -9.65 5.16 -2.82
N LEU A 99 -8.52 5.42 -2.14
CA LEU A 99 -7.78 4.37 -1.45
C LEU A 99 -8.50 3.94 -0.17
N LYS A 100 -9.11 4.90 0.55
CA LYS A 100 -9.96 4.59 1.70
C LYS A 100 -11.16 3.73 1.27
N ASN A 101 -11.82 4.07 0.17
CA ASN A 101 -12.88 3.29 -0.44
C ASN A 101 -12.44 1.85 -0.76
N ALA A 102 -11.25 1.68 -1.34
CA ALA A 102 -10.70 0.37 -1.65
C ALA A 102 -10.40 -0.47 -0.40
N VAL A 103 -9.98 0.18 0.68
CA VAL A 103 -9.77 -0.49 1.98
C VAL A 103 -11.10 -0.88 2.59
N ASP A 104 -12.12 -0.03 2.51
CA ASP A 104 -13.44 -0.25 3.12
C ASP A 104 -14.25 -1.37 2.44
N TRP A 105 -13.98 -1.66 1.17
CA TRP A 105 -14.61 -2.78 0.47
C TRP A 105 -14.26 -4.15 1.05
N LEU A 106 -13.15 -4.27 1.80
CA LEU A 106 -12.62 -5.54 2.29
C LEU A 106 -12.44 -5.50 3.81
N ALA A 107 -12.41 -6.68 4.43
CA ALA A 107 -12.07 -6.81 5.84
C ALA A 107 -11.20 -8.04 6.12
N PRO A 108 -11.64 -9.29 5.88
CA PRO A 108 -10.86 -10.47 6.23
C PRO A 108 -9.55 -10.57 5.42
N GLU A 109 -9.48 -9.95 4.23
CA GLU A 109 -8.29 -9.93 3.40
C GLU A 109 -7.14 -9.10 4.00
N TRP A 110 -7.46 -8.08 4.81
CA TRP A 110 -6.48 -7.24 5.50
C TRP A 110 -6.02 -7.81 6.84
N MET A 111 -6.85 -8.66 7.46
CA MET A 111 -6.66 -9.09 8.85
C MET A 111 -5.28 -9.69 9.10
N ASN A 112 -4.62 -9.18 10.14
CA ASN A 112 -3.33 -9.64 10.66
C ASN A 112 -2.14 -9.50 9.69
N LYS A 113 -2.27 -8.82 8.56
CA LYS A 113 -1.17 -8.58 7.62
C LYS A 113 -0.29 -7.40 8.04
N SER A 114 0.82 -7.19 7.35
CA SER A 114 1.76 -6.11 7.63
C SER A 114 1.66 -5.01 6.57
N ALA A 115 1.89 -3.76 6.98
CA ALA A 115 1.87 -2.61 6.09
C ALA A 115 3.03 -1.66 6.31
N ALA A 116 3.42 -0.97 5.24
CA ALA A 116 4.38 0.11 5.21
C ALA A 116 3.90 1.22 4.27
N PHE A 117 4.49 2.41 4.38
CA PHE A 117 4.09 3.56 3.58
C PHE A 117 5.25 4.19 2.83
N VAL A 118 5.03 4.44 1.54
CA VAL A 118 5.77 5.42 0.76
C VAL A 118 4.77 6.51 0.42
N SER A 119 4.84 7.62 1.15
CA SER A 119 3.90 8.72 1.02
C SER A 119 4.49 9.89 0.24
N TYR A 120 3.62 10.71 -0.34
CA TYR A 120 4.04 11.93 -1.01
C TYR A 120 3.01 13.06 -0.84
N GLY A 121 3.50 14.27 -0.82
CA GLY A 121 2.71 15.49 -0.64
C GLY A 121 3.59 16.72 -0.50
N SER A 122 3.01 17.89 -0.27
CA SER A 122 3.77 19.11 0.01
C SER A 122 4.72 18.91 1.19
N ASP A 123 4.23 18.26 2.25
CA ASP A 123 4.98 17.91 3.45
C ASP A 123 5.28 16.39 3.52
N GLY A 124 5.48 15.75 2.37
CA GLY A 124 5.80 14.33 2.29
C GLY A 124 4.63 13.36 2.56
N GLY A 125 3.42 13.86 2.75
CA GLY A 125 2.23 13.02 3.00
C GLY A 125 2.16 12.41 4.42
N ILE A 126 2.83 13.02 5.40
CA ILE A 126 2.99 12.47 6.75
C ILE A 126 1.65 12.33 7.47
N ARG A 127 0.73 13.31 7.35
CA ARG A 127 -0.58 13.27 8.00
C ARG A 127 -1.45 12.14 7.47
N SER A 128 -1.39 11.88 6.16
CA SER A 128 -2.05 10.72 5.57
C SER A 128 -1.54 9.40 6.18
N VAL A 129 -0.23 9.26 6.40
CA VAL A 129 0.36 8.06 7.04
C VAL A 129 -0.16 7.87 8.45
N GLU A 130 -0.24 8.95 9.27
CA GLU A 130 -0.74 8.85 10.64
C GLU A 130 -2.23 8.44 10.68
N HIS A 131 -3.05 8.98 9.77
CA HIS A 131 -4.43 8.53 9.65
C HIS A 131 -4.52 7.06 9.22
N TRP A 132 -3.68 6.62 8.26
CA TRP A 132 -3.63 5.22 7.85
C TRP A 132 -3.26 4.28 8.99
N ARG A 133 -2.33 4.65 9.87
CA ARG A 133 -1.97 3.84 11.05
C ARG A 133 -3.19 3.56 11.92
N THR A 134 -4.03 4.56 12.14
CA THR A 134 -5.27 4.43 12.91
C THR A 134 -6.29 3.56 12.16
N ILE A 135 -6.48 3.76 10.85
CA ILE A 135 -7.43 3.01 10.04
C ILE A 135 -7.04 1.52 9.99
N LEU A 136 -5.79 1.22 9.69
CA LEU A 136 -5.31 -0.16 9.53
C LEU A 136 -5.24 -0.93 10.85
N ALA A 137 -5.19 -0.24 12.00
CA ALA A 137 -5.30 -0.86 13.31
C ALA A 137 -6.63 -1.61 13.50
N ASN A 138 -7.72 -1.16 12.83
CA ASN A 138 -9.00 -1.85 12.84
C ASN A 138 -8.92 -3.31 12.33
N PHE A 139 -7.98 -3.59 11.44
CA PHE A 139 -7.75 -4.93 10.88
C PHE A 139 -6.63 -5.70 11.59
N ASN A 140 -6.20 -5.23 12.76
CA ASN A 140 -5.02 -5.76 13.45
C ASN A 140 -3.77 -5.82 12.54
N MET A 141 -3.66 -4.92 11.58
CA MET A 141 -2.48 -4.82 10.73
C MET A 141 -1.31 -4.20 11.49
N HIS A 142 -0.13 -4.78 11.34
CA HIS A 142 1.09 -4.20 11.87
C HIS A 142 1.69 -3.21 10.87
N VAL A 143 1.62 -1.93 11.17
CA VAL A 143 2.28 -0.89 10.39
C VAL A 143 3.70 -0.70 10.90
N VAL A 144 4.70 -0.98 10.06
CA VAL A 144 6.11 -0.82 10.45
C VAL A 144 6.44 0.64 10.75
N ARG A 145 7.48 0.85 11.57
CA ARG A 145 7.85 2.21 12.03
C ARG A 145 8.34 3.08 10.87
N THR A 146 9.22 2.54 10.03
CA THR A 146 9.85 3.30 8.95
C THR A 146 8.84 3.58 7.84
N ASN A 147 8.76 4.83 7.41
CA ASN A 147 8.08 5.26 6.19
C ASN A 147 9.03 6.08 5.32
N VAL A 148 8.80 6.12 4.02
CA VAL A 148 9.49 7.03 3.09
C VAL A 148 8.52 8.15 2.73
N ALA A 149 8.90 9.39 3.06
CA ALA A 149 8.12 10.58 2.75
C ALA A 149 8.78 11.36 1.62
N LEU A 150 8.08 11.58 0.50
CA LEU A 150 8.57 12.28 -0.69
C LEU A 150 7.88 13.62 -0.83
N SER A 151 8.69 14.69 -0.93
CA SER A 151 8.17 16.05 -1.19
C SER A 151 7.84 16.22 -2.66
N LEU A 152 6.68 16.82 -2.96
CA LEU A 152 6.32 17.23 -4.32
C LEU A 152 7.22 18.32 -4.88
N PHE A 153 7.98 19.01 -4.03
CA PHE A 153 8.81 20.14 -4.45
C PHE A 153 10.26 19.75 -4.73
N THR A 154 10.76 18.71 -4.06
CA THR A 154 12.18 18.36 -4.14
C THR A 154 12.43 16.93 -4.61
N ASP A 155 11.50 16.01 -4.37
CA ASP A 155 11.70 14.58 -4.64
C ASP A 155 10.96 14.10 -5.89
N ILE A 156 10.01 14.89 -6.42
CA ILE A 156 9.24 14.56 -7.64
C ILE A 156 9.29 15.74 -8.59
N VAL A 157 10.00 15.57 -9.71
CA VAL A 157 10.17 16.60 -10.74
C VAL A 157 9.71 16.05 -12.08
N GLU A 158 8.85 16.79 -12.77
CA GLU A 158 8.32 16.43 -14.11
C GLU A 158 7.78 14.99 -14.20
N GLY A 159 7.17 14.51 -13.13
CA GLY A 159 6.60 13.15 -13.06
C GLY A 159 7.64 12.04 -12.85
N ALA A 160 8.87 12.38 -12.52
CA ALA A 160 9.92 11.44 -12.14
C ALA A 160 10.30 11.59 -10.66
N VAL A 161 10.66 10.49 -9.99
CA VAL A 161 11.22 10.54 -8.63
C VAL A 161 12.71 10.78 -8.74
N VAL A 162 13.17 11.94 -8.23
CA VAL A 162 14.58 12.37 -8.20
C VAL A 162 15.10 12.46 -6.76
N ALA A 163 14.47 11.70 -5.87
CA ALA A 163 14.77 11.74 -4.45
C ALA A 163 16.23 11.42 -4.13
N HIS A 164 16.74 12.10 -3.10
CA HIS A 164 18.09 11.87 -2.60
C HIS A 164 18.31 10.40 -2.19
N GLU A 165 19.55 9.87 -2.37
CA GLU A 165 19.91 8.47 -2.09
C GLU A 165 19.45 7.98 -0.70
N ARG A 166 19.48 8.84 0.30
CA ARG A 166 18.94 8.54 1.65
C ARG A 166 17.50 8.03 1.64
N LYS A 167 16.67 8.42 0.65
CA LYS A 167 15.29 7.91 0.53
C LYS A 167 15.28 6.45 0.05
N ALA A 168 16.22 6.09 -0.83
CA ALA A 168 16.39 4.70 -1.25
C ALA A 168 16.92 3.83 -0.08
N GLU A 169 17.86 4.33 0.71
CA GLU A 169 18.31 3.65 1.94
C GLU A 169 17.15 3.47 2.94
N GLN A 170 16.33 4.48 3.13
CA GLN A 170 15.11 4.37 3.96
C GLN A 170 14.14 3.32 3.43
N LEU A 171 13.98 3.21 2.10
CA LEU A 171 13.14 2.18 1.49
C LEU A 171 13.69 0.77 1.76
N GLN A 172 15.00 0.57 1.73
CA GLN A 172 15.62 -0.72 2.07
C GLN A 172 15.28 -1.12 3.52
N VAL A 173 15.49 -0.20 4.47
CA VAL A 173 15.13 -0.43 5.89
C VAL A 173 13.64 -0.72 6.06
N LEU A 174 12.79 0.01 5.34
CA LEU A 174 11.33 -0.20 5.33
C LEU A 174 10.98 -1.62 4.88
N VAL A 175 11.56 -2.08 3.77
CA VAL A 175 11.32 -3.43 3.23
C VAL A 175 11.82 -4.51 4.19
N GLU A 176 12.99 -4.34 4.80
CA GLU A 176 13.51 -5.28 5.80
C GLU A 176 12.56 -5.43 7.00
N GLN A 177 12.07 -4.30 7.54
CA GLN A 177 11.09 -4.29 8.63
C GLN A 177 9.79 -4.96 8.21
N LEU A 178 9.31 -4.68 6.99
CA LEU A 178 8.07 -5.23 6.47
C LEU A 178 8.15 -6.74 6.30
N VAL A 179 9.23 -7.26 5.70
CA VAL A 179 9.48 -8.71 5.53
C VAL A 179 9.57 -9.40 6.88
N ALA A 180 10.36 -8.86 7.81
CA ALA A 180 10.50 -9.41 9.14
C ALA A 180 9.16 -9.46 9.91
N SER A 181 8.30 -8.46 9.69
CA SER A 181 6.95 -8.42 10.26
C SER A 181 6.03 -9.46 9.62
N ALA A 182 6.04 -9.57 8.28
CA ALA A 182 5.21 -10.52 7.55
C ALA A 182 5.55 -11.98 7.91
N VAL A 183 6.85 -12.32 7.99
CA VAL A 183 7.29 -13.67 8.38
C VAL A 183 6.79 -14.03 9.79
N ARG A 184 6.90 -13.12 10.76
CA ARG A 184 6.40 -13.37 12.13
C ARG A 184 4.88 -13.58 12.20
N ARG A 185 4.12 -13.05 11.26
CA ARG A 185 2.66 -13.16 11.23
C ARG A 185 2.14 -14.37 10.44
N LYS A 186 3.03 -15.01 9.66
CA LYS A 186 2.76 -16.31 9.02
C LYS A 186 3.03 -17.51 9.94
N ALA A 187 3.84 -17.32 10.98
CA ALA A 187 4.18 -18.35 11.96
C ALA A 187 3.08 -18.48 13.01
#